data_80eaea740e4052754d217074210048f6
#
_entry.id   80eaea740e4052754d217074210048f6
#
_cell.length_a   1.000
_cell.length_b   1.000
_cell.length_c   1.000
_cell.angle_alpha   90.00
_cell.angle_beta   90.00
_cell.angle_gamma   90.00
#
_symmetry.space_group_name_H-M   'P 1'
#
loop_
_entity.id
_entity.type
_entity.pdbx_description
1 polymer ?
#
loop_
_entity_poly.entity_id
_entity_poly.type
_entity_poly.pdbx_seq_one_letter_code
_entity_poly.pdbx_strand_id
1 'polypeptide(L)'
;YLGFLFPYEEYYVTGPSTSPENRFQGEDGNVHSVSIASTMDISILKELFGYYLKICNILNVDGISKDVKRVLEKLPPFKIGKYGQIQEWFWDYPETEIHHRHVSHLYGLYPGTLITEKTPELLDACRKTLERRGDEGTGWCMAWKACLWARLHDGDHAMALLRNQLRYTRDENISLVGGGIYPNMLCAHPPFQIDGNFGFAAAMAEMLLQSSKEHLFFLPALPAEWKDGKVRGMKAPGGITADFEWKEGRMQRICLYSPREQKVTVECNGISKTILLKPDETEKIIFE
;
A
#
# COMPACT_ATOMS: atom_id res chain seq x y z
N TYR A 1 16.99 -14.96 4.44
CA TYR A 1 16.33 -15.22 3.15
C TYR A 1 17.31 -15.66 2.05
N LEU A 2 18.55 -15.16 1.98
CA LEU A 2 19.50 -15.61 0.95
C LEU A 2 19.69 -17.13 0.90
N GLY A 3 19.70 -17.79 2.06
CA GLY A 3 19.78 -19.25 2.15
C GLY A 3 18.47 -20.01 1.90
N PHE A 4 17.36 -19.30 1.74
CA PHE A 4 16.04 -19.87 1.45
C PHE A 4 15.70 -19.80 -0.06
N LEU A 5 16.35 -18.88 -0.78
CA LEU A 5 16.16 -18.71 -2.21
C LEU A 5 16.93 -19.77 -3.00
N PHE A 6 16.32 -20.27 -4.06
CA PHE A 6 16.96 -21.19 -4.99
C PHE A 6 16.79 -20.74 -6.45
N PRO A 7 17.70 -21.14 -7.35
CA PRO A 7 17.58 -20.79 -8.77
C PRO A 7 16.44 -21.59 -9.43
N TYR A 8 15.62 -20.89 -10.21
CA TYR A 8 14.59 -21.46 -11.06
C TYR A 8 14.50 -20.63 -12.33
N GLU A 9 14.72 -21.24 -13.49
CA GLU A 9 14.91 -20.52 -14.75
C GLU A 9 16.01 -19.46 -14.60
N GLU A 10 15.76 -18.21 -15.03
CA GLU A 10 16.69 -17.10 -14.88
C GLU A 10 16.61 -16.37 -13.54
N TYR A 11 15.70 -16.79 -12.64
CA TYR A 11 15.38 -16.10 -11.40
C TYR A 11 15.90 -16.80 -10.15
N TYR A 12 15.95 -16.06 -9.04
CA TYR A 12 15.96 -16.60 -7.68
C TYR A 12 14.54 -16.53 -7.12
N VAL A 13 14.03 -17.65 -6.63
CA VAL A 13 12.65 -17.79 -6.17
C VAL A 13 12.57 -18.31 -4.75
N THR A 14 11.46 -18.00 -4.06
CA THR A 14 11.08 -18.62 -2.80
C THR A 14 10.35 -19.94 -3.04
N GLY A 15 10.55 -20.92 -2.17
CA GLY A 15 9.80 -22.18 -2.21
C GLY A 15 10.05 -23.05 -1.00
N PRO A 16 9.00 -23.57 -0.35
CA PRO A 16 7.58 -23.36 -0.68
C PRO A 16 7.12 -21.91 -0.46
N SER A 17 6.16 -21.44 -1.26
CA SER A 17 5.60 -20.10 -1.20
C SER A 17 4.07 -20.15 -1.29
N THR A 18 3.41 -19.30 -0.52
CA THR A 18 1.93 -19.15 -0.57
C THR A 18 1.57 -17.69 -0.83
N SER A 19 0.46 -17.45 -1.52
CA SER A 19 -0.19 -16.14 -1.46
C SER A 19 -1.26 -16.21 -0.37
N PRO A 20 -1.07 -15.58 0.78
CA PRO A 20 -2.05 -15.67 1.86
C PRO A 20 -3.39 -15.05 1.46
N GLU A 21 -4.50 -15.73 1.66
CA GLU A 21 -4.68 -17.15 1.93
C GLU A 21 -5.37 -17.83 0.75
N ASN A 22 -5.21 -17.27 -0.46
CA ASN A 22 -5.91 -17.69 -1.66
C ASN A 22 -5.37 -19.02 -2.20
N ARG A 23 -6.19 -19.66 -3.03
CA ARG A 23 -5.90 -20.96 -3.67
C ARG A 23 -6.09 -20.85 -5.16
N PHE A 24 -5.46 -21.74 -5.88
CA PHE A 24 -5.51 -21.81 -7.33
C PHE A 24 -5.82 -23.24 -7.84
N GLN A 25 -6.35 -23.31 -9.07
CA GLN A 25 -6.52 -24.55 -9.78
C GLN A 25 -5.22 -24.93 -10.47
N GLY A 26 -4.65 -26.06 -10.11
CA GLY A 26 -3.47 -26.63 -10.79
C GLY A 26 -3.81 -27.28 -12.13
N GLU A 27 -2.80 -27.52 -12.94
CA GLU A 27 -2.94 -28.24 -14.23
C GLU A 27 -3.39 -29.69 -14.05
N ASP A 28 -3.14 -30.26 -12.87
CA ASP A 28 -3.62 -31.59 -12.48
C ASP A 28 -5.12 -31.64 -12.12
N GLY A 29 -5.81 -30.51 -12.21
CA GLY A 29 -7.21 -30.37 -11.86
C GLY A 29 -7.50 -30.24 -10.36
N ASN A 30 -6.48 -30.27 -9.50
CA ASN A 30 -6.63 -30.13 -8.06
C ASN A 30 -6.48 -28.68 -7.62
N VAL A 31 -6.98 -28.39 -6.41
CA VAL A 31 -6.83 -27.07 -5.76
C VAL A 31 -5.56 -27.06 -4.90
N HIS A 32 -4.73 -26.08 -5.10
CA HIS A 32 -3.46 -25.89 -4.40
C HIS A 32 -3.39 -24.54 -3.70
N SER A 33 -2.60 -24.47 -2.63
CA SER A 33 -2.26 -23.24 -1.90
C SER A 33 -0.76 -22.95 -1.86
N VAL A 34 0.05 -23.93 -2.27
CA VAL A 34 1.50 -23.84 -2.22
C VAL A 34 2.06 -23.82 -3.64
N SER A 35 2.95 -22.88 -3.89
CA SER A 35 3.62 -22.67 -5.18
C SER A 35 5.08 -22.27 -4.92
N ILE A 36 5.67 -21.53 -5.86
CA ILE A 36 6.94 -20.81 -5.72
C ILE A 36 6.71 -19.34 -5.99
N ALA A 37 7.57 -18.48 -5.44
CA ALA A 37 7.65 -17.05 -5.77
C ALA A 37 6.29 -16.34 -5.87
N SER A 38 5.43 -16.46 -4.85
CA SER A 38 4.22 -15.63 -4.80
C SER A 38 4.60 -14.15 -4.92
N THR A 39 3.76 -13.37 -5.58
CA THR A 39 4.03 -11.95 -5.80
C THR A 39 4.21 -11.18 -4.48
N MET A 40 3.55 -11.61 -3.40
CA MET A 40 3.76 -11.05 -2.07
C MET A 40 5.19 -11.31 -1.57
N ASP A 41 5.68 -12.55 -1.61
CA ASP A 41 7.04 -12.91 -1.19
C ASP A 41 8.07 -12.08 -1.95
N ILE A 42 7.94 -12.01 -3.27
CA ILE A 42 8.85 -11.26 -4.13
C ILE A 42 8.82 -9.77 -3.82
N SER A 43 7.64 -9.21 -3.55
CA SER A 43 7.49 -7.81 -3.15
C SER A 43 8.23 -7.51 -1.85
N ILE A 44 8.01 -8.33 -0.81
CA ILE A 44 8.66 -8.18 0.48
C ILE A 44 10.18 -8.30 0.35
N LEU A 45 10.67 -9.25 -0.45
CA LEU A 45 12.10 -9.44 -0.68
C LEU A 45 12.74 -8.26 -1.41
N LYS A 46 12.07 -7.70 -2.42
CA LYS A 46 12.55 -6.50 -3.13
C LYS A 46 12.71 -5.32 -2.18
N GLU A 47 11.75 -5.08 -1.31
CA GLU A 47 11.85 -4.02 -0.30
C GLU A 47 12.93 -4.32 0.74
N LEU A 48 12.93 -5.51 1.33
CA LEU A 48 13.91 -5.91 2.34
C LEU A 48 15.34 -5.74 1.83
N PHE A 49 15.62 -6.25 0.66
CA PHE A 49 16.95 -6.16 0.06
C PHE A 49 17.31 -4.74 -0.36
N GLY A 50 16.34 -3.99 -0.89
CA GLY A 50 16.49 -2.57 -1.20
C GLY A 50 16.82 -1.75 0.05
N TYR A 51 16.11 -1.97 1.16
CA TYR A 51 16.40 -1.30 2.44
C TYR A 51 17.75 -1.72 3.02
N TYR A 52 18.10 -2.99 2.95
CA TYR A 52 19.41 -3.47 3.40
C TYR A 52 20.54 -2.75 2.67
N LEU A 53 20.50 -2.67 1.35
CA LEU A 53 21.51 -1.98 0.55
C LEU A 53 21.56 -0.49 0.87
N LYS A 54 20.42 0.15 1.08
CA LYS A 54 20.32 1.56 1.46
C LYS A 54 20.93 1.81 2.85
N ILE A 55 20.68 0.92 3.80
CA ILE A 55 21.27 1.00 5.16
C ILE A 55 22.78 0.79 5.09
N CYS A 56 23.27 -0.20 4.34
CA CYS A 56 24.70 -0.42 4.16
C CYS A 56 25.40 0.83 3.59
N ASN A 57 24.78 1.48 2.60
CA ASN A 57 25.31 2.72 2.03
C ASN A 57 25.34 3.87 3.05
N ILE A 58 24.28 4.04 3.86
CA ILE A 58 24.21 5.10 4.89
C ILE A 58 25.27 4.89 5.97
N LEU A 59 25.47 3.63 6.39
CA LEU A 59 26.43 3.27 7.44
C LEU A 59 27.85 3.08 6.92
N ASN A 60 28.06 3.16 5.61
CA ASN A 60 29.33 2.90 4.92
C ASN A 60 29.93 1.52 5.31
N VAL A 61 29.09 0.47 5.21
CA VAL A 61 29.49 -0.91 5.47
C VAL A 61 29.12 -1.79 4.28
N ASP A 62 29.97 -2.79 3.97
CA ASP A 62 29.71 -3.70 2.85
C ASP A 62 28.79 -4.87 3.24
N GLY A 63 29.04 -5.50 4.39
CA GLY A 63 28.28 -6.67 4.83
C GLY A 63 28.19 -7.76 3.74
N ILE A 64 26.95 -8.15 3.41
CA ILE A 64 26.63 -9.09 2.33
C ILE A 64 26.05 -8.40 1.09
N SER A 65 26.35 -7.11 0.89
CA SER A 65 25.76 -6.27 -0.15
C SER A 65 25.94 -6.82 -1.56
N LYS A 66 27.09 -7.47 -1.85
CA LYS A 66 27.34 -8.08 -3.17
C LYS A 66 26.36 -9.21 -3.47
N ASP A 67 26.12 -10.09 -2.49
CA ASP A 67 25.17 -11.20 -2.66
C ASP A 67 23.74 -10.70 -2.76
N VAL A 68 23.37 -9.72 -1.93
CA VAL A 68 22.04 -9.10 -1.96
C VAL A 68 21.78 -8.44 -3.32
N LYS A 69 22.74 -7.68 -3.87
CA LYS A 69 22.60 -7.08 -5.22
C LYS A 69 22.37 -8.12 -6.29
N ARG A 70 23.23 -9.16 -6.31
CA ARG A 70 23.13 -10.24 -7.28
C ARG A 70 21.76 -10.94 -7.25
N VAL A 71 21.23 -11.16 -6.05
CA VAL A 71 19.92 -11.80 -5.88
C VAL A 71 18.80 -10.85 -6.25
N LEU A 72 18.84 -9.59 -5.82
CA LEU A 72 17.82 -8.58 -6.11
C LEU A 72 17.61 -8.37 -7.62
N GLU A 73 18.70 -8.36 -8.40
CA GLU A 73 18.67 -8.24 -9.86
C GLU A 73 18.01 -9.43 -10.56
N LYS A 74 17.94 -10.58 -9.87
CA LYS A 74 17.37 -11.83 -10.38
C LYS A 74 16.07 -12.24 -9.69
N LEU A 75 15.45 -11.38 -8.89
CA LEU A 75 14.09 -11.64 -8.41
C LEU A 75 13.08 -11.45 -9.56
N PRO A 76 12.03 -12.29 -9.64
CA PRO A 76 11.00 -12.17 -10.67
C PRO A 76 10.41 -10.75 -10.73
N PRO A 77 10.13 -10.22 -11.93
CA PRO A 77 9.38 -8.96 -12.07
C PRO A 77 7.92 -9.15 -11.65
N PHE A 78 7.22 -8.03 -11.43
CA PHE A 78 5.75 -8.07 -11.39
C PHE A 78 5.23 -8.45 -12.77
N LYS A 79 4.26 -9.36 -12.80
CA LYS A 79 3.63 -9.83 -14.02
C LYS A 79 2.16 -9.40 -14.06
N ILE A 80 1.66 -9.14 -15.26
CA ILE A 80 0.23 -8.86 -15.49
C ILE A 80 -0.38 -10.14 -16.05
N GLY A 81 -1.45 -10.62 -15.41
CA GLY A 81 -2.13 -11.84 -15.79
C GLY A 81 -3.13 -11.63 -16.94
N LYS A 82 -3.74 -12.69 -17.37
CA LYS A 82 -4.63 -12.75 -18.57
C LYS A 82 -5.89 -11.87 -18.49
N TYR A 83 -6.26 -11.43 -17.30
CA TYR A 83 -7.38 -10.51 -17.08
C TYR A 83 -6.92 -9.05 -16.91
N GLY A 84 -5.61 -8.79 -17.07
CA GLY A 84 -5.01 -7.48 -16.86
C GLY A 84 -4.73 -7.14 -15.39
N GLN A 85 -4.96 -8.07 -14.47
CA GLN A 85 -4.69 -7.95 -13.04
C GLN A 85 -3.19 -8.18 -12.74
N ILE A 86 -2.70 -7.76 -11.55
CA ILE A 86 -1.42 -8.23 -11.02
C ILE A 86 -1.51 -9.74 -10.82
N GLN A 87 -0.56 -10.48 -11.39
CA GLN A 87 -0.47 -11.92 -11.24
C GLN A 87 -0.11 -12.30 -9.81
N GLU A 88 -0.88 -13.20 -9.19
CA GLU A 88 -0.75 -13.51 -7.76
C GLU A 88 0.34 -14.55 -7.47
N TRP A 89 0.54 -15.51 -8.39
CA TRP A 89 1.55 -16.57 -8.29
C TRP A 89 2.57 -16.47 -9.43
N PHE A 90 3.61 -17.28 -9.38
CA PHE A 90 4.66 -17.30 -10.41
C PHE A 90 4.11 -17.57 -11.81
N TRP A 91 3.10 -18.44 -11.91
CA TRP A 91 2.31 -18.67 -13.12
C TRP A 91 0.92 -18.08 -12.98
N ASP A 92 0.27 -17.78 -14.12
CA ASP A 92 -1.07 -17.19 -14.15
C ASP A 92 -2.16 -18.27 -13.98
N TYR A 93 -2.17 -18.87 -12.80
CA TYR A 93 -3.14 -19.90 -12.44
C TYR A 93 -4.58 -19.33 -12.34
N PRO A 94 -5.62 -20.14 -12.65
CA PRO A 94 -6.99 -19.78 -12.32
C PRO A 94 -7.20 -19.71 -10.80
N GLU A 95 -7.74 -18.60 -10.34
CA GLU A 95 -8.12 -18.41 -8.92
C GLU A 95 -9.33 -19.30 -8.60
N THR A 96 -9.36 -19.94 -7.43
CA THR A 96 -10.54 -20.68 -6.96
C THR A 96 -11.59 -19.77 -6.35
N GLU A 97 -11.19 -18.60 -5.84
CA GLU A 97 -12.05 -17.60 -5.21
C GLU A 97 -11.69 -16.19 -5.70
N ILE A 98 -12.40 -15.72 -6.73
CA ILE A 98 -12.14 -14.41 -7.33
C ILE A 98 -12.34 -13.27 -6.33
N HIS A 99 -13.35 -13.38 -5.46
CA HIS A 99 -13.70 -12.38 -4.45
C HIS A 99 -13.04 -12.64 -3.09
N HIS A 100 -11.88 -13.32 -3.09
CA HIS A 100 -11.16 -13.61 -1.86
C HIS A 100 -10.83 -12.32 -1.10
N ARG A 101 -10.99 -12.36 0.24
CA ARG A 101 -10.77 -11.19 1.12
C ARG A 101 -9.32 -10.68 1.13
N HIS A 102 -8.33 -11.54 0.84
CA HIS A 102 -6.92 -11.13 0.76
C HIS A 102 -6.57 -10.59 -0.61
N VAL A 103 -5.71 -9.58 -0.61
CA VAL A 103 -5.11 -8.92 -1.79
C VAL A 103 -3.58 -8.86 -1.65
N SER A 104 -2.99 -9.93 -1.14
CA SER A 104 -1.58 -10.03 -0.74
C SER A 104 -0.60 -9.67 -1.86
N HIS A 105 -0.93 -9.99 -3.11
CA HIS A 105 -0.16 -9.64 -4.30
C HIS A 105 -0.14 -8.13 -4.62
N LEU A 106 -0.96 -7.32 -3.94
CA LEU A 106 -0.93 -5.86 -4.02
C LEU A 106 -0.03 -5.22 -2.94
N TYR A 107 0.71 -6.01 -2.16
CA TYR A 107 1.67 -5.48 -1.19
C TYR A 107 2.62 -4.44 -1.80
N GLY A 108 3.06 -4.64 -3.03
CA GLY A 108 3.96 -3.72 -3.72
C GLY A 108 3.40 -2.31 -3.95
N LEU A 109 2.07 -2.15 -3.94
CA LEU A 109 1.37 -0.86 -3.98
C LEU A 109 1.21 -0.28 -2.56
N TYR A 110 0.69 -1.09 -1.62
CA TYR A 110 0.52 -0.71 -0.22
C TYR A 110 0.52 -1.96 0.70
N PRO A 111 1.27 -1.95 1.81
CA PRO A 111 2.08 -0.86 2.39
C PRO A 111 3.41 -0.60 1.67
N GLY A 112 3.79 -1.44 0.71
CA GLY A 112 4.98 -1.27 -0.09
C GLY A 112 4.97 0.00 -0.95
N THR A 113 6.12 0.25 -1.59
CA THR A 113 6.33 1.43 -2.44
C THR A 113 7.03 1.05 -3.76
N LEU A 114 6.79 -0.18 -4.22
CA LEU A 114 7.41 -0.73 -5.44
C LEU A 114 6.61 -0.40 -6.71
N ILE A 115 5.29 -0.24 -6.55
CA ILE A 115 4.37 0.13 -7.62
C ILE A 115 3.94 1.58 -7.37
N THR A 116 4.26 2.47 -8.31
CA THR A 116 4.07 3.90 -8.20
C THR A 116 3.70 4.50 -9.57
N GLU A 117 3.55 5.81 -9.64
CA GLU A 117 3.31 6.56 -10.89
C GLU A 117 4.40 6.35 -11.95
N LYS A 118 5.56 5.80 -11.55
CA LYS A 118 6.64 5.42 -12.48
C LYS A 118 6.39 4.10 -13.21
N THR A 119 5.38 3.35 -12.77
CA THR A 119 4.95 2.06 -13.34
C THR A 119 3.45 2.09 -13.63
N PRO A 120 2.97 2.95 -14.54
CA PRO A 120 1.54 3.19 -14.76
C PRO A 120 0.79 1.93 -15.19
N GLU A 121 1.42 1.04 -15.95
CA GLU A 121 0.85 -0.24 -16.34
C GLU A 121 0.58 -1.18 -15.14
N LEU A 122 1.44 -1.13 -14.12
CA LEU A 122 1.23 -1.89 -12.89
C LEU A 122 0.17 -1.24 -11.99
N LEU A 123 0.06 0.10 -11.98
CA LEU A 123 -1.04 0.79 -11.29
C LEU A 123 -2.40 0.41 -11.90
N ASP A 124 -2.51 0.37 -13.24
CA ASP A 124 -3.72 -0.09 -13.91
C ASP A 124 -4.04 -1.55 -13.58
N ALA A 125 -3.01 -2.41 -13.55
CA ALA A 125 -3.19 -3.81 -13.16
C ALA A 125 -3.61 -3.97 -11.69
N CYS A 126 -3.14 -3.12 -10.79
CA CYS A 126 -3.62 -3.08 -9.40
C CYS A 126 -5.10 -2.67 -9.32
N ARG A 127 -5.52 -1.67 -10.09
CA ARG A 127 -6.93 -1.26 -10.20
C ARG A 127 -7.81 -2.43 -10.67
N LYS A 128 -7.43 -3.09 -11.75
CA LYS A 128 -8.14 -4.27 -12.25
C LYS A 128 -8.19 -5.42 -11.24
N THR A 129 -7.13 -5.59 -10.46
CA THR A 129 -7.12 -6.57 -9.36
C THR A 129 -8.19 -6.24 -8.32
N LEU A 130 -8.27 -4.98 -7.87
CA LEU A 130 -9.25 -4.55 -6.88
C LEU A 130 -10.69 -4.65 -7.40
N GLU A 131 -10.92 -4.22 -8.65
CA GLU A 131 -12.22 -4.37 -9.31
C GLU A 131 -12.68 -5.84 -9.38
N ARG A 132 -11.78 -6.76 -9.69
CA ARG A 132 -12.06 -8.21 -9.68
C ARG A 132 -12.32 -8.76 -8.29
N ARG A 133 -11.57 -8.32 -7.27
CA ARG A 133 -11.78 -8.72 -5.86
C ARG A 133 -13.10 -8.19 -5.31
N GLY A 134 -13.57 -7.03 -5.80
CA GLY A 134 -14.77 -6.36 -5.29
C GLY A 134 -14.56 -5.75 -3.91
N ASP A 135 -15.57 -5.08 -3.39
CA ASP A 135 -15.51 -4.25 -2.19
C ASP A 135 -15.89 -4.98 -0.90
N GLU A 136 -16.60 -6.10 -1.03
CA GLU A 136 -17.03 -6.86 0.15
C GLU A 136 -15.84 -7.57 0.82
N GLY A 137 -16.00 -7.86 2.11
CA GLY A 137 -15.03 -8.59 2.90
C GLY A 137 -15.14 -8.33 4.39
N THR A 138 -14.12 -8.72 5.11
CA THR A 138 -13.97 -8.50 6.55
C THR A 138 -13.54 -7.07 6.83
N GLY A 139 -13.67 -6.59 8.07
CA GLY A 139 -13.36 -5.20 8.40
C GLY A 139 -11.93 -4.78 8.05
N TRP A 140 -10.92 -5.60 8.37
CA TRP A 140 -9.53 -5.31 8.02
C TRP A 140 -9.28 -5.34 6.50
N CYS A 141 -10.00 -6.21 5.78
CA CYS A 141 -9.89 -6.31 4.33
C CYS A 141 -10.39 -5.02 3.65
N MET A 142 -11.55 -4.50 4.08
CA MET A 142 -12.08 -3.23 3.57
C MET A 142 -11.13 -2.07 3.85
N ALA A 143 -10.55 -2.01 5.06
CA ALA A 143 -9.55 -1.01 5.41
C ALA A 143 -8.30 -1.08 4.52
N TRP A 144 -7.78 -2.29 4.25
CA TRP A 144 -6.64 -2.46 3.36
C TRP A 144 -6.96 -2.06 1.93
N LYS A 145 -8.12 -2.48 1.40
CA LYS A 145 -8.58 -2.05 0.06
C LYS A 145 -8.75 -0.53 0.00
N ALA A 146 -9.23 0.13 1.07
CA ALA A 146 -9.31 1.59 1.12
C ALA A 146 -7.93 2.26 1.01
N CYS A 147 -6.90 1.72 1.70
CA CYS A 147 -5.52 2.19 1.53
C CYS A 147 -5.02 2.02 0.09
N LEU A 148 -5.32 0.90 -0.54
CA LEU A 148 -4.94 0.60 -1.93
C LEU A 148 -5.62 1.56 -2.92
N TRP A 149 -6.92 1.82 -2.75
CA TRP A 149 -7.64 2.80 -3.58
C TRP A 149 -7.12 4.23 -3.35
N ALA A 150 -6.74 4.58 -2.11
CA ALA A 150 -6.08 5.85 -1.85
C ALA A 150 -4.75 5.97 -2.61
N ARG A 151 -3.95 4.89 -2.69
CA ARG A 151 -2.71 4.84 -3.49
C ARG A 151 -2.96 4.89 -5.01
N LEU A 152 -4.14 4.51 -5.45
CA LEU A 152 -4.59 4.66 -6.84
C LEU A 152 -5.26 6.03 -7.10
N HIS A 153 -5.19 6.94 -6.13
CA HIS A 153 -5.76 8.29 -6.15
C HIS A 153 -7.28 8.32 -6.38
N ASP A 154 -7.98 7.28 -5.93
CA ASP A 154 -9.44 7.19 -5.98
C ASP A 154 -10.04 7.37 -4.58
N GLY A 155 -10.19 8.64 -4.19
CA GLY A 155 -10.67 9.00 -2.86
C GLY A 155 -12.14 8.66 -2.63
N ASP A 156 -12.97 8.76 -3.64
CA ASP A 156 -14.40 8.44 -3.52
C ASP A 156 -14.59 6.94 -3.30
N HIS A 157 -13.84 6.09 -4.00
CA HIS A 157 -13.88 4.65 -3.80
C HIS A 157 -13.32 4.25 -2.41
N ALA A 158 -12.17 4.83 -2.03
CA ALA A 158 -11.61 4.62 -0.69
C ALA A 158 -12.64 4.99 0.41
N MET A 159 -13.32 6.13 0.26
CA MET A 159 -14.34 6.58 1.20
C MET A 159 -15.56 5.66 1.25
N ALA A 160 -15.98 5.11 0.11
CA ALA A 160 -17.07 4.14 0.06
C ALA A 160 -16.74 2.87 0.87
N LEU A 161 -15.50 2.37 0.77
CA LEU A 161 -15.02 1.24 1.58
C LEU A 161 -14.97 1.56 3.07
N LEU A 162 -14.50 2.76 3.45
CA LEU A 162 -14.50 3.20 4.85
C LEU A 162 -15.92 3.28 5.41
N ARG A 163 -16.89 3.76 4.64
CA ARG A 163 -18.32 3.74 5.02
C ARG A 163 -18.86 2.33 5.18
N ASN A 164 -18.50 1.42 4.29
CA ASN A 164 -18.88 0.02 4.39
C ASN A 164 -18.31 -0.62 5.67
N GLN A 165 -17.08 -0.28 6.04
CA GLN A 165 -16.48 -0.75 7.29
C GLN A 165 -17.20 -0.21 8.54
N LEU A 166 -17.82 0.96 8.48
CA LEU A 166 -18.59 1.52 9.60
C LEU A 166 -19.99 0.91 9.76
N ARG A 167 -20.36 -0.10 8.97
CA ARG A 167 -21.61 -0.83 9.16
C ARG A 167 -21.62 -1.50 10.52
N TYR A 168 -22.73 -1.34 11.22
CA TYR A 168 -22.90 -1.94 12.53
C TYR A 168 -23.22 -3.44 12.40
N THR A 169 -22.52 -4.25 13.16
CA THR A 169 -22.78 -5.70 13.25
C THR A 169 -22.91 -6.17 14.69
N ARG A 170 -23.70 -7.22 14.91
CA ARG A 170 -23.79 -7.97 16.17
C ARG A 170 -23.37 -9.43 16.01
N ASP A 171 -22.93 -9.80 14.81
CA ASP A 171 -22.52 -11.17 14.55
C ASP A 171 -21.23 -11.48 15.32
N GLU A 172 -21.29 -12.46 16.20
CA GLU A 172 -20.15 -12.95 16.97
C GLU A 172 -19.55 -14.22 16.37
N ASN A 173 -20.20 -14.80 15.36
CA ASN A 173 -19.69 -15.98 14.68
C ASN A 173 -18.57 -15.59 13.69
N ILE A 174 -17.67 -16.53 13.42
CA ILE A 174 -16.65 -16.33 12.40
C ILE A 174 -17.33 -16.19 11.03
N SER A 175 -17.06 -15.06 10.36
CA SER A 175 -17.54 -14.76 9.02
C SER A 175 -16.39 -14.30 8.15
N LEU A 176 -16.34 -14.72 6.91
CA LEU A 176 -15.34 -14.30 5.90
C LEU A 176 -15.82 -13.13 5.04
N VAL A 177 -17.07 -12.70 5.25
CA VAL A 177 -17.73 -11.58 4.57
C VAL A 177 -18.59 -10.81 5.59
N GLY A 178 -19.02 -9.62 5.21
CA GLY A 178 -19.94 -8.84 6.05
C GLY A 178 -19.28 -8.22 7.29
N GLY A 179 -18.01 -7.89 7.23
CA GLY A 179 -17.30 -7.16 8.27
C GLY A 179 -17.90 -5.77 8.54
N GLY A 180 -17.50 -5.15 9.64
CA GLY A 180 -18.01 -3.85 10.06
C GLY A 180 -17.43 -3.43 11.38
N ILE A 181 -18.28 -2.84 12.24
CA ILE A 181 -17.92 -2.46 13.62
C ILE A 181 -18.93 -3.02 14.62
N TYR A 182 -18.42 -3.33 15.81
CA TYR A 182 -19.25 -3.65 16.98
C TYR A 182 -19.75 -2.38 17.69
N PRO A 183 -20.72 -2.50 18.68
CA PRO A 183 -21.22 -1.36 19.43
C PRO A 183 -20.17 -0.49 20.11
N ASN A 184 -19.04 -1.07 20.45
CA ASN A 184 -17.88 -0.41 21.07
C ASN A 184 -16.92 0.23 20.07
N MET A 185 -17.30 0.33 18.79
CA MET A 185 -16.51 0.86 17.68
C MET A 185 -15.28 0.01 17.31
N LEU A 186 -15.10 -1.17 17.88
CA LEU A 186 -14.03 -2.08 17.47
C LEU A 186 -14.40 -2.77 16.16
N CYS A 187 -13.39 -2.98 15.32
CA CYS A 187 -13.54 -3.63 14.03
C CYS A 187 -14.03 -5.07 14.17
N ALA A 188 -14.98 -5.42 13.34
CA ALA A 188 -15.49 -6.77 13.20
C ALA A 188 -14.95 -7.42 11.94
N HIS A 189 -14.20 -8.50 12.16
CA HIS A 189 -13.92 -9.47 11.08
C HIS A 189 -15.26 -10.11 10.63
N PRO A 190 -16.22 -10.70 11.46
CA PRO A 190 -16.19 -11.19 12.84
C PRO A 190 -15.29 -12.42 13.03
N PRO A 191 -14.69 -12.62 14.25
CA PRO A 191 -14.71 -11.82 15.46
C PRO A 191 -13.86 -10.53 15.38
N PHE A 192 -13.66 -9.83 16.51
CA PHE A 192 -12.84 -8.63 16.59
C PHE A 192 -11.40 -8.86 16.10
N GLN A 193 -10.94 -7.92 15.27
CA GLN A 193 -9.54 -7.79 14.84
C GLN A 193 -9.18 -6.31 14.74
N ILE A 194 -8.19 -5.88 15.53
CA ILE A 194 -7.78 -4.46 15.63
C ILE A 194 -7.24 -3.88 14.31
N ASP A 195 -6.80 -4.74 13.40
CA ASP A 195 -6.24 -4.37 12.09
C ASP A 195 -7.15 -3.42 11.33
N GLY A 196 -8.46 -3.67 11.37
CA GLY A 196 -9.43 -2.82 10.69
C GLY A 196 -9.52 -1.42 11.30
N ASN A 197 -9.38 -1.26 12.62
CA ASN A 197 -9.36 0.05 13.25
C ASN A 197 -8.12 0.87 12.83
N PHE A 198 -6.94 0.25 12.86
CA PHE A 198 -5.71 0.92 12.46
C PHE A 198 -5.66 1.16 10.96
N GLY A 199 -6.12 0.19 10.16
CA GLY A 199 -6.20 0.34 8.72
C GLY A 199 -7.17 1.44 8.29
N PHE A 200 -8.29 1.63 9.00
CA PHE A 200 -9.21 2.75 8.79
C PHE A 200 -8.50 4.10 8.94
N ALA A 201 -7.77 4.29 10.05
CA ALA A 201 -7.02 5.51 10.29
C ALA A 201 -5.89 5.70 9.26
N ALA A 202 -5.20 4.62 8.88
CA ALA A 202 -4.17 4.65 7.85
C ALA A 202 -4.71 5.05 6.49
N ALA A 203 -5.89 4.51 6.09
CA ALA A 203 -6.52 4.89 4.82
C ALA A 203 -6.88 6.38 4.78
N MET A 204 -7.45 6.94 5.85
CA MET A 204 -7.71 8.37 5.94
C MET A 204 -6.42 9.20 5.83
N ALA A 205 -5.33 8.74 6.44
CA ALA A 205 -4.03 9.42 6.33
C ALA A 205 -3.51 9.38 4.88
N GLU A 206 -3.55 8.22 4.22
CA GLU A 206 -3.14 8.05 2.81
C GLU A 206 -3.99 8.89 1.83
N MET A 207 -5.27 9.09 2.11
CA MET A 207 -6.14 9.95 1.31
C MET A 207 -5.73 11.43 1.39
N LEU A 208 -5.13 11.86 2.51
CA LEU A 208 -4.79 13.25 2.80
C LEU A 208 -3.32 13.59 2.54
N LEU A 209 -2.41 12.67 2.81
CA LEU A 209 -0.98 12.87 2.63
C LEU A 209 -0.27 11.54 2.35
N GLN A 210 0.24 11.36 1.16
CA GLN A 210 1.19 10.30 0.84
C GLN A 210 2.61 10.87 0.92
N SER A 211 3.51 10.16 1.58
CA SER A 211 4.82 10.74 1.87
C SER A 211 5.95 9.72 1.80
N SER A 212 7.08 10.19 1.29
CA SER A 212 8.38 9.53 1.35
C SER A 212 9.42 10.48 1.96
N LYS A 213 10.67 10.06 2.04
CA LYS A 213 11.75 10.91 2.57
C LYS A 213 11.93 12.20 1.74
N GLU A 214 11.62 12.17 0.47
CA GLU A 214 11.93 13.25 -0.49
C GLU A 214 10.68 13.85 -1.13
N HIS A 215 9.51 13.29 -0.87
CA HIS A 215 8.27 13.68 -1.54
C HIS A 215 7.09 13.68 -0.57
N LEU A 216 6.31 14.75 -0.58
CA LEU A 216 5.06 14.94 0.15
C LEU A 216 3.96 15.25 -0.85
N PHE A 217 3.05 14.32 -1.05
CA PHE A 217 1.90 14.51 -1.94
C PHE A 217 0.63 14.77 -1.12
N PHE A 218 0.15 16.00 -1.15
CA PHE A 218 -1.01 16.45 -0.39
C PHE A 218 -2.30 16.26 -1.19
N LEU A 219 -3.32 15.78 -0.52
CA LEU A 219 -4.67 15.52 -1.04
C LEU A 219 -4.68 14.59 -2.27
N PRO A 220 -3.85 13.52 -2.31
CA PRO A 220 -3.74 12.65 -3.49
C PRO A 220 -5.05 11.92 -3.80
N ALA A 221 -5.87 11.64 -2.77
CA ALA A 221 -7.12 10.91 -2.88
C ALA A 221 -8.23 11.57 -2.05
N LEU A 222 -8.40 12.89 -2.20
CA LEU A 222 -9.44 13.62 -1.49
C LEU A 222 -10.82 13.22 -2.05
N PRO A 223 -11.74 12.68 -1.23
CA PRO A 223 -13.08 12.37 -1.70
C PRO A 223 -13.88 13.66 -1.96
N ALA A 224 -14.77 13.63 -2.91
CA ALA A 224 -15.57 14.80 -3.34
C ALA A 224 -16.40 15.40 -2.20
N GLU A 225 -16.73 14.63 -1.18
CA GLU A 225 -17.49 15.12 -0.02
C GLU A 225 -16.65 15.91 1.00
N TRP A 226 -15.32 15.76 1.01
CA TRP A 226 -14.44 16.53 1.89
C TRP A 226 -14.06 17.87 1.23
N LYS A 227 -15.06 18.68 0.93
CA LYS A 227 -14.88 19.95 0.22
C LYS A 227 -13.95 20.91 0.96
N ASP A 228 -14.11 21.03 2.26
CA ASP A 228 -13.33 21.90 3.12
C ASP A 228 -12.75 21.13 4.28
N GLY A 229 -11.53 21.46 4.68
CA GLY A 229 -10.92 20.80 5.82
C GLY A 229 -9.58 21.37 6.22
N LYS A 230 -9.11 20.89 7.37
CA LYS A 230 -7.78 21.21 7.90
C LYS A 230 -7.23 20.04 8.68
N VAL A 231 -5.93 19.86 8.60
CA VAL A 231 -5.15 18.88 9.37
C VAL A 231 -4.05 19.62 10.10
N ARG A 232 -3.73 19.18 11.32
CA ARG A 232 -2.61 19.70 12.09
C ARG A 232 -1.79 18.57 12.68
N GLY A 233 -0.47 18.76 12.71
CA GLY A 233 0.47 17.87 13.37
C GLY A 233 0.68 16.54 12.64
N MET A 234 0.32 16.42 11.36
CA MET A 234 0.53 15.20 10.60
C MET A 234 2.02 14.94 10.41
N LYS A 235 2.46 13.72 10.72
CA LYS A 235 3.88 13.36 10.65
C LYS A 235 4.22 12.72 9.31
N ALA A 236 5.38 13.14 8.80
CA ALA A 236 5.97 12.57 7.59
C ALA A 236 7.44 12.15 7.83
N PRO A 237 8.00 11.29 6.95
CA PRO A 237 9.39 10.87 7.04
C PRO A 237 10.35 12.05 7.17
N GLY A 238 11.46 11.85 7.87
CA GLY A 238 12.42 12.92 8.12
C GLY A 238 12.12 13.77 9.35
N GLY A 239 11.10 13.44 10.15
CA GLY A 239 10.66 14.19 11.31
C GLY A 239 9.82 15.41 10.94
N ILE A 240 9.39 15.51 9.69
CA ILE A 240 8.55 16.62 9.22
C ILE A 240 7.19 16.57 9.91
N THR A 241 6.69 17.74 10.31
CA THR A 241 5.33 17.94 10.78
C THR A 241 4.61 18.86 9.79
N ALA A 242 3.46 18.42 9.31
CA ALA A 242 2.66 19.16 8.34
C ALA A 242 1.32 19.60 8.95
N ASP A 243 1.03 20.90 8.81
CA ASP A 243 -0.29 21.47 8.98
C ASP A 243 -0.76 21.94 7.61
N PHE A 244 -2.00 21.65 7.25
CA PHE A 244 -2.55 22.09 5.98
C PHE A 244 -4.06 22.28 6.02
N GLU A 245 -4.55 23.12 5.12
CA GLU A 245 -5.99 23.41 4.99
C GLU A 245 -6.37 23.54 3.51
N TRP A 246 -7.56 23.09 3.21
CA TRP A 246 -8.14 23.15 1.86
C TRP A 246 -9.57 23.69 1.92
N LYS A 247 -10.00 24.25 0.79
CA LYS A 247 -11.35 24.79 0.59
C LYS A 247 -11.82 24.44 -0.81
N GLU A 248 -13.08 24.00 -0.94
CA GLU A 248 -13.67 23.59 -2.20
C GLU A 248 -12.81 22.54 -2.96
N GLY A 249 -12.20 21.62 -2.21
CA GLY A 249 -11.33 20.57 -2.75
C GLY A 249 -9.94 21.04 -3.16
N ARG A 250 -9.57 22.32 -2.93
CA ARG A 250 -8.28 22.89 -3.33
C ARG A 250 -7.46 23.30 -2.13
N MET A 251 -6.19 22.92 -2.16
CA MET A 251 -5.23 23.34 -1.13
C MET A 251 -5.15 24.86 -1.07
N GLN A 252 -5.24 25.40 0.15
CA GLN A 252 -5.08 26.83 0.42
C GLN A 252 -3.71 27.12 1.05
N ARG A 253 -3.31 26.30 2.00
CA ARG A 253 -2.07 26.53 2.76
C ARG A 253 -1.48 25.23 3.25
N ILE A 254 -0.14 25.14 3.19
CA ILE A 254 0.65 24.12 3.83
C ILE A 254 1.70 24.82 4.73
N CYS A 255 1.85 24.34 5.95
CA CYS A 255 2.94 24.72 6.85
C CYS A 255 3.76 23.48 7.20
N LEU A 256 5.07 23.52 6.96
CA LEU A 256 5.97 22.40 7.20
C LEU A 256 7.01 22.81 8.23
N TYR A 257 7.07 22.06 9.32
CA TYR A 257 8.16 22.16 10.30
C TYR A 257 9.13 21.00 10.13
N SER A 258 10.40 21.25 10.21
CA SER A 258 11.45 20.24 10.15
C SER A 258 12.49 20.44 11.28
N PRO A 259 12.88 19.37 12.01
CA PRO A 259 13.91 19.46 13.04
C PRO A 259 15.34 19.50 12.47
N ARG A 260 15.48 19.42 11.14
CA ARG A 260 16.78 19.41 10.44
C ARG A 260 16.67 20.00 9.06
N GLU A 261 17.81 20.41 8.50
CA GLU A 261 17.86 20.80 7.09
C GLU A 261 17.62 19.59 6.19
N GLN A 262 16.66 19.72 5.27
CA GLN A 262 16.38 18.71 4.25
C GLN A 262 15.60 19.29 3.07
N LYS A 263 15.87 18.75 1.88
CA LYS A 263 15.08 19.04 0.68
C LYS A 263 13.90 18.09 0.59
N VAL A 264 12.75 18.63 0.23
CA VAL A 264 11.53 17.85 -0.01
C VAL A 264 10.76 18.44 -1.19
N THR A 265 10.21 17.59 -2.03
CA THR A 265 9.28 17.99 -3.08
C THR A 265 7.86 17.95 -2.51
N VAL A 266 7.17 19.06 -2.58
CA VAL A 266 5.75 19.19 -2.21
C VAL A 266 4.94 19.16 -3.48
N GLU A 267 3.99 18.24 -3.55
CA GLU A 267 3.05 18.11 -4.66
C GLU A 267 1.61 18.28 -4.16
N CYS A 268 0.84 19.11 -4.85
CA CYS A 268 -0.57 19.35 -4.58
C CYS A 268 -1.23 20.07 -5.75
N ASN A 269 -2.50 19.80 -6.02
CA ASN A 269 -3.30 20.47 -7.07
C ASN A 269 -2.61 20.46 -8.46
N GLY A 270 -1.82 19.41 -8.78
CA GLY A 270 -1.03 19.35 -10.03
C GLY A 270 0.22 20.24 -10.05
N ILE A 271 0.55 20.90 -8.96
CA ILE A 271 1.76 21.70 -8.78
C ILE A 271 2.77 20.90 -7.99
N SER A 272 4.01 20.85 -8.49
CA SER A 272 5.15 20.22 -7.80
C SER A 272 6.25 21.25 -7.60
N LYS A 273 6.73 21.39 -6.36
CA LYS A 273 7.78 22.33 -5.99
C LYS A 273 8.75 21.71 -4.99
N THR A 274 10.03 21.75 -5.31
CA THR A 274 11.08 21.36 -4.35
C THR A 274 11.47 22.55 -3.48
N ILE A 275 11.47 22.34 -2.17
CA ILE A 275 11.82 23.35 -1.16
C ILE A 275 12.94 22.85 -0.24
N LEU A 276 13.68 23.76 0.33
CA LEU A 276 14.66 23.51 1.38
C LEU A 276 14.04 23.88 2.73
N LEU A 277 13.78 22.87 3.56
CA LEU A 277 13.36 23.07 4.95
C LEU A 277 14.59 23.33 5.81
N LYS A 278 14.57 24.38 6.60
CA LYS A 278 15.64 24.70 7.54
C LYS A 278 15.33 24.13 8.93
N PRO A 279 16.38 23.86 9.76
CA PRO A 279 16.17 23.34 11.10
C PRO A 279 15.33 24.28 11.95
N ASP A 280 14.33 23.72 12.63
CA ASP A 280 13.46 24.39 13.60
C ASP A 280 12.71 25.63 13.07
N GLU A 281 12.65 25.77 11.73
CA GLU A 281 11.84 26.79 11.06
C GLU A 281 10.55 26.16 10.50
N THR A 282 9.52 27.00 10.35
CA THR A 282 8.27 26.61 9.67
C THR A 282 8.21 27.26 8.30
N GLU A 283 8.26 26.46 7.26
CA GLU A 283 8.04 26.91 5.87
C GLU A 283 6.55 26.97 5.60
N LYS A 284 6.11 28.08 5.01
CA LYS A 284 4.70 28.32 4.67
C LYS A 284 4.51 28.45 3.17
N ILE A 285 3.69 27.59 2.60
CA ILE A 285 3.31 27.59 1.18
C ILE A 285 1.84 28.00 1.10
N ILE A 286 1.55 29.02 0.30
CA ILE A 286 0.19 29.50 0.03
C ILE A 286 -0.11 29.19 -1.42
N PHE A 287 -1.33 28.71 -1.69
CA PHE A 287 -1.87 28.43 -3.02
C PHE A 287 -2.96 29.48 -3.30
N GLU A 288 -2.86 30.14 -4.42
CA GLU A 288 -3.83 31.12 -4.90
C GLU A 288 -4.95 30.48 -5.73
#